data_c59fda3b49d84593d8101a0b79454eb9
#
_entry.id   c59fda3b49d84593d8101a0b79454eb9
#
_cell.length_a   1.000
_cell.length_b   1.000
_cell.length_c   1.000
_cell.angle_alpha   90.00
_cell.angle_beta   90.00
_cell.angle_gamma   90.00
#
_symmetry.space_group_name_H-M   'P 1'
#
loop_
_entity.id
_entity.type
_entity.pdbx_description
1 polymer ?
#
loop_
_entity_poly.entity_id
_entity_poly.type
_entity_poly.pdbx_seq_one_letter_code
_entity_poly.pdbx_strand_id
1 'polypeptide(L)' 'MGTEKGDRFAFFQGDNKPRKTSVYNRYLLEAGFHVSGPAIIEEEEATTVVPPGWELSLCRSGCLILSKDTNN' A
#
# COMPACT_ATOMS: atom_id res chain seq x y z
N MET A 1 4.47 7.75 15.22
CA MET A 1 5.36 6.82 14.70
C MET A 1 4.81 6.09 13.57
N GLY A 2 5.60 5.85 12.64
CA GLY A 2 5.16 5.25 11.41
C GLY A 2 4.93 3.77 11.52
N THR A 3 4.07 3.29 10.66
CA THR A 3 3.82 1.86 10.54
C THR A 3 4.60 1.27 9.38
N GLU A 4 5.39 2.09 8.73
CA GLU A 4 6.17 1.67 7.59
C GLU A 4 7.31 0.77 8.03
N LYS A 5 7.42 -0.39 7.40
CA LYS A 5 8.48 -1.33 7.71
C LYS A 5 9.79 -0.98 7.01
N GLY A 6 9.73 -0.17 5.99
CA GLY A 6 10.89 0.18 5.21
C GLY A 6 10.48 0.29 3.76
N ASP A 7 11.47 0.27 2.90
CA ASP A 7 11.26 0.41 1.46
C ASP A 7 11.79 -0.80 0.75
N ARG A 8 11.25 -1.05 -0.43
CA ARG A 8 11.86 -2.01 -1.34
C ARG A 8 11.61 -1.51 -2.75
N PHE A 9 12.39 -2.01 -3.68
CA PHE A 9 12.21 -1.68 -5.08
C PHE A 9 11.34 -2.73 -5.72
N ALA A 10 10.36 -2.28 -6.47
CA ALA A 10 9.42 -3.19 -7.13
C ALA A 10 9.11 -2.67 -8.52
N PHE A 11 8.82 -3.60 -9.42
CA PHE A 11 8.38 -3.24 -10.76
C PHE A 11 6.88 -3.27 -10.80
N PHE A 12 6.30 -2.24 -11.41
CA PHE A 12 4.87 -2.21 -11.68
C PHE A 12 4.68 -2.20 -13.18
N GLN A 13 3.49 -2.58 -13.60
CA GLN A 13 3.20 -2.65 -15.01
C GLN A 13 3.52 -1.32 -15.68
N GLY A 14 4.29 -1.38 -16.73
CA GLY A 14 4.69 -0.18 -17.46
C GLY A 14 5.99 0.45 -17.02
N ASP A 15 6.58 -0.03 -15.93
CA ASP A 15 7.82 0.55 -15.45
C ASP A 15 9.02 -0.02 -16.19
N ASN A 16 9.98 0.85 -16.48
CA ASN A 16 11.25 0.45 -17.09
C ASN A 16 12.27 0.05 -16.05
N LYS A 17 12.09 0.50 -14.85
CA LYS A 17 13.06 0.24 -13.79
C LYS A 17 12.32 0.14 -12.48
N PRO A 18 12.99 -0.42 -11.47
CA PRO A 18 12.31 -0.60 -10.19
C PRO A 18 11.94 0.74 -9.58
N ARG A 19 10.82 0.75 -8.89
CA ARG A 19 10.31 1.92 -8.23
C ARG A 19 10.40 1.72 -6.72
N LYS A 20 10.88 2.73 -6.02
CA LYS A 20 10.95 2.66 -4.57
C LYS A 20 9.53 2.60 -4.00
N THR A 21 9.29 1.63 -3.16
CA THR A 21 7.95 1.32 -2.69
C THR A 21 7.97 1.16 -1.18
N SER A 22 7.09 1.86 -0.50
CA SER A 22 7.00 1.75 0.95
C SER A 22 6.31 0.46 1.34
N VAL A 23 6.76 -0.14 2.43
CA VAL A 23 6.22 -1.40 2.92
C VAL A 23 5.65 -1.17 4.32
N TYR A 24 4.43 -1.63 4.54
CA TYR A 24 3.72 -1.45 5.81
C TYR A 24 3.35 -2.81 6.38
N ASN A 25 3.32 -2.89 7.71
CA ASN A 25 2.89 -4.07 8.41
C ASN A 25 1.39 -3.94 8.70
N ARG A 26 0.59 -4.86 8.13
CA ARG A 26 -0.87 -4.81 8.25
C ARG A 26 -1.32 -4.74 9.70
N TYR A 27 -0.61 -5.42 10.58
CA TYR A 27 -1.04 -5.53 11.96
C TYR A 27 -0.81 -4.27 12.77
N LEU A 28 -0.06 -3.33 12.23
CA LEU A 28 0.20 -2.06 12.91
C LEU A 28 -0.67 -0.92 12.38
N LEU A 29 -1.50 -1.21 11.40
CA LEU A 29 -2.36 -0.18 10.82
C LEU A 29 -3.59 0.03 11.68
N GLU A 30 -4.05 1.25 11.74
CA GLU A 30 -5.23 1.62 12.52
C GLU A 30 -6.33 2.08 11.58
N ALA A 31 -7.55 2.04 12.09
CA ALA A 31 -8.69 2.52 11.32
C ALA A 31 -8.43 3.96 10.90
N GLY A 32 -8.77 4.27 9.66
CA GLY A 32 -8.49 5.58 9.10
C GLY A 32 -7.17 5.68 8.37
N PHE A 33 -6.36 4.62 8.41
CA PHE A 33 -5.11 4.60 7.66
C PHE A 33 -5.41 4.76 6.16
N HIS A 34 -4.60 5.54 5.51
CA HIS A 34 -4.78 5.81 4.09
C HIS A 34 -3.41 6.01 3.46
N VAL A 35 -3.21 5.40 2.31
CA VAL A 35 -1.94 5.52 1.61
C VAL A 35 -2.18 5.48 0.12
N SER A 36 -1.38 6.26 -0.60
CA SER A 36 -1.39 6.23 -2.07
C SER A 36 -0.25 5.34 -2.53
N GLY A 37 -0.48 4.64 -3.63
CA GLY A 37 0.54 3.81 -4.20
C GLY A 37 1.70 4.61 -4.79
N PRO A 38 2.81 3.97 -5.02
CA PRO A 38 3.03 2.54 -4.82
C PRO A 38 3.30 2.19 -3.36
N ALA A 39 2.71 1.11 -2.89
CA ALA A 39 2.89 0.68 -1.52
C ALA A 39 2.63 -0.82 -1.42
N ILE A 40 3.15 -1.43 -0.38
CA ILE A 40 2.96 -2.85 -0.12
C ILE A 40 2.53 -3.01 1.32
N ILE A 41 1.47 -3.77 1.54
CA ILE A 41 0.97 -4.06 2.87
C ILE A 41 1.21 -5.54 3.12
N GLU A 42 2.02 -5.88 4.11
CA GLU A 42 2.38 -7.26 4.39
C GLU A 42 1.62 -7.80 5.57
N GLU A 43 1.10 -8.99 5.41
CA GLU A 43 0.49 -9.77 6.47
C GLU A 43 1.20 -11.10 6.55
N GLU A 44 0.83 -11.89 7.54
CA GLU A 44 1.52 -13.14 7.78
C GLU A 44 1.51 -14.07 6.58
N GLU A 45 0.40 -14.18 5.90
CA GLU A 45 0.27 -15.11 4.79
C GLU A 45 -0.18 -14.46 3.49
N ALA A 46 -0.16 -13.16 3.44
CA ALA A 46 -0.64 -12.47 2.26
C ALA A 46 0.05 -11.13 2.12
N THR A 47 0.05 -10.63 0.91
CA THR A 47 0.64 -9.33 0.62
C THR A 47 -0.33 -8.58 -0.29
N THR A 48 -0.65 -7.36 0.08
CA THR A 48 -1.47 -6.49 -0.75
C THR A 48 -0.57 -5.46 -1.40
N VAL A 49 -0.66 -5.35 -2.70
CA VAL A 49 0.13 -4.40 -3.46
C VAL A 49 -0.77 -3.27 -3.91
N VAL A 50 -0.36 -2.03 -3.61
CA VAL A 50 -1.08 -0.84 -4.05
C VAL A 50 -0.28 -0.25 -5.21
N PRO A 51 -0.74 -0.39 -6.45
CA PRO A 51 0.03 0.13 -7.59
C PRO A 51 0.01 1.64 -7.63
N PRO A 52 0.91 2.25 -8.41
CA PRO A 52 0.83 3.69 -8.63
C PRO A 52 -0.52 4.04 -9.22
N GLY A 53 -1.10 5.14 -8.76
CA GLY A 53 -2.41 5.58 -9.24
C GLY A 53 -3.56 4.96 -8.48
N TRP A 54 -3.28 4.18 -7.44
CA TRP A 54 -4.29 3.59 -6.59
C TRP A 54 -4.10 4.06 -5.16
N GLU A 55 -5.16 3.96 -4.37
CA GLU A 55 -5.16 4.31 -2.96
C GLU A 55 -5.70 3.17 -2.15
N LEU A 56 -5.24 3.07 -0.93
CA LEU A 56 -5.72 2.05 -0.01
C LEU A 56 -6.15 2.71 1.28
N SER A 57 -7.28 2.28 1.82
CA SER A 57 -7.80 2.77 3.10
C SER A 57 -8.13 1.59 3.99
N LEU A 58 -8.01 1.80 5.28
CA LEU A 58 -8.41 0.79 6.26
C LEU A 58 -9.67 1.29 6.96
N CYS A 59 -10.76 0.55 6.79
CA CYS A 59 -12.02 0.95 7.39
C CYS A 59 -12.09 0.48 8.83
N ARG A 60 -13.10 0.94 9.54
CA ARG A 60 -13.25 0.63 10.95
C ARG A 60 -13.39 -0.84 11.24
N SER A 61 -14.01 -1.56 10.33
CA SER A 61 -14.23 -2.98 10.55
C SER A 61 -13.01 -3.81 10.23
N GLY A 62 -11.92 -3.18 9.82
CA GLY A 62 -10.70 -3.90 9.55
C GLY A 62 -10.51 -4.29 8.10
N CYS A 63 -11.37 -3.82 7.23
CA CYS A 63 -11.27 -4.13 5.81
C CYS A 63 -10.33 -3.18 5.11
N LEU A 64 -9.57 -3.70 4.18
CA LEU A 64 -8.77 -2.86 3.30
C LEU A 64 -9.58 -2.55 2.05
N ILE A 65 -9.64 -1.30 1.70
CA ILE A 65 -10.37 -0.85 0.52
C ILE A 65 -9.39 -0.25 -0.46
N LEU A 66 -9.33 -0.83 -1.64
CA LEU A 66 -8.42 -0.39 -2.67
C LEU A 66 -9.22 0.31 -3.74
N SER A 67 -8.86 1.55 -4.04
CA SER A 67 -9.57 2.37 -5.01
C SER A 67 -8.61 2.95 -6.00
N LYS A 68 -9.05 3.05 -7.23
CA LYS A 68 -8.25 3.71 -8.24
C LYS A 68 -8.36 5.21 -8.06
N ASP A 69 -7.23 5.88 -8.14
CA ASP A 69 -7.20 7.33 -8.06
C ASP A 69 -7.72 7.89 -9.38
N THR A 70 -8.91 8.45 -9.35
CA THR A 70 -9.51 9.00 -10.55
C THR A 70 -9.37 10.50 -10.62
N ASN A 71 -8.59 11.05 -9.76
CA ASN A 71 -8.44 12.48 -9.69
C ASN A 71 -7.52 12.96 -10.80
N ASN A 72 -8.06 13.51 -11.79
CA ASN A 72 -7.26 14.02 -12.90
C ASN A 72 -7.79 15.30 -13.37
#